data_65d7d9ee421101fb923242a0f3c7f04b
#
_entry.id   65d7d9ee421101fb923242a0f3c7f04b
#
_cell.length_a   1.000
_cell.length_b   1.000
_cell.length_c   1.000
_cell.angle_alpha   90.00
_cell.angle_beta   90.00
_cell.angle_gamma   90.00
#
_symmetry.space_group_name_H-M   'P 1'
#
loop_
_entity.id
_entity.type
_entity.pdbx_description
1 polymer ?
#
loop_
_entity_poly.entity_id
_entity_poly.type
_entity_poly.pdbx_seq_one_letter_code
_entity_poly.pdbx_strand_id
1 'polypeptide(L)'
;RMIDTEYDWVLEDFDKEWKYLSARNDDSEVNIGHNIETAWMMLRYWFLTSDEGNKNAGLKISDKILRSGVFNENDVWLATAGRTEPFMPGSDTYWWIQAYGNMISLCLYKAAGDDKYLDYFKRGARLWDSAFVDRRHGDTFFRIDSAGNVLDRTKAGRFKSSYHNMEHCLLNYLYLNLWVNCEPVIMHFRISSSEAGETLYPVPIEDRNVRIVKAINPLKENKSLNTDGQAVILPAEKNYRINVELAGCRE
;
A
#
# COMPACT_ATOMS: atom_id res chain seq x y z
N ARG A 1 -19.35 -10.38 -5.57
CA ARG A 1 -19.98 -10.17 -6.90
C ARG A 1 -18.95 -9.72 -7.95
N MET A 2 -17.90 -9.03 -7.54
CA MET A 2 -16.85 -8.50 -8.45
C MET A 2 -15.74 -9.52 -8.74
N ILE A 3 -15.66 -10.62 -8.00
CA ILE A 3 -14.66 -11.66 -8.24
C ILE A 3 -15.24 -12.66 -9.26
N ASP A 4 -14.48 -12.89 -10.33
CA ASP A 4 -14.75 -13.93 -11.31
C ASP A 4 -14.69 -15.31 -10.63
N THR A 5 -15.78 -16.08 -10.73
CA THR A 5 -15.86 -17.39 -10.06
C THR A 5 -15.10 -18.48 -10.81
N GLU A 6 -14.72 -18.26 -12.06
CA GLU A 6 -14.00 -19.21 -12.89
C GLU A 6 -12.48 -19.07 -12.75
N TYR A 7 -11.99 -17.81 -12.75
CA TYR A 7 -10.57 -17.52 -12.79
C TYR A 7 -10.05 -16.74 -11.58
N ASP A 8 -10.91 -16.37 -10.62
CA ASP A 8 -10.58 -15.66 -9.39
C ASP A 8 -10.00 -14.24 -9.58
N TRP A 9 -10.23 -13.61 -10.73
CA TRP A 9 -9.87 -12.22 -10.96
C TRP A 9 -10.90 -11.26 -10.38
N VAL A 10 -10.45 -10.10 -9.93
CA VAL A 10 -11.33 -8.97 -9.68
C VAL A 10 -11.64 -8.31 -11.02
N LEU A 11 -12.90 -8.31 -11.41
CA LEU A 11 -13.39 -7.73 -12.65
C LEU A 11 -13.85 -6.30 -12.43
N GLU A 12 -13.78 -5.52 -13.50
CA GLU A 12 -14.22 -4.13 -13.58
C GLU A 12 -15.42 -4.03 -14.54
N ASP A 13 -16.07 -2.88 -14.58
CA ASP A 13 -17.17 -2.58 -15.49
C ASP A 13 -18.41 -3.49 -15.36
N PHE A 14 -19.28 -3.06 -14.48
CA PHE A 14 -20.58 -3.69 -14.23
C PHE A 14 -21.71 -2.72 -14.64
N ASP A 15 -22.84 -3.26 -15.05
CA ASP A 15 -24.06 -2.48 -15.21
C ASP A 15 -24.68 -2.15 -13.82
N LYS A 16 -25.80 -1.42 -13.84
CA LYS A 16 -26.51 -1.04 -12.60
C LYS A 16 -27.11 -2.22 -11.84
N GLU A 17 -27.28 -3.37 -12.48
CA GLU A 17 -27.72 -4.63 -11.91
C GLU A 17 -26.55 -5.51 -11.42
N TRP A 18 -25.31 -5.00 -11.47
CA TRP A 18 -24.07 -5.71 -11.14
C TRP A 18 -23.76 -6.91 -12.05
N LYS A 19 -24.21 -6.84 -13.29
CA LYS A 19 -23.81 -7.80 -14.32
C LYS A 19 -22.53 -7.30 -14.99
N TYR A 20 -21.55 -8.17 -15.12
CA TYR A 20 -20.30 -7.85 -15.79
C TYR A 20 -20.51 -7.50 -17.27
N LEU A 21 -19.90 -6.43 -17.72
CA LEU A 21 -20.03 -5.89 -19.08
C LEU A 21 -18.87 -6.35 -19.97
N SER A 22 -18.84 -7.62 -20.30
CA SER A 22 -17.78 -8.22 -21.14
C SER A 22 -17.59 -7.52 -22.50
N ALA A 23 -18.63 -6.93 -23.06
CA ALA A 23 -18.58 -6.28 -24.39
C ALA A 23 -17.91 -4.90 -24.41
N ARG A 24 -17.57 -4.30 -23.26
CA ARG A 24 -16.94 -2.95 -23.20
C ARG A 24 -15.44 -3.00 -23.11
N ASN A 25 -14.89 -4.09 -22.62
CA ASN A 25 -13.47 -4.33 -22.53
C ASN A 25 -13.10 -5.46 -23.48
N ASP A 26 -11.88 -5.44 -23.96
CA ASP A 26 -11.29 -6.64 -24.54
C ASP A 26 -11.25 -7.69 -23.42
N ASP A 27 -12.21 -8.61 -23.41
CA ASP A 27 -12.37 -9.67 -22.40
C ASP A 27 -11.12 -10.58 -22.28
N SER A 28 -10.11 -10.32 -23.10
CA SER A 28 -8.88 -11.06 -23.11
C SER A 28 -7.94 -10.71 -21.94
N GLU A 29 -8.05 -9.52 -21.37
CA GLU A 29 -7.12 -9.03 -20.35
C GLU A 29 -7.82 -8.58 -19.06
N VAL A 30 -7.09 -8.67 -17.94
CA VAL A 30 -7.47 -8.12 -16.64
C VAL A 30 -6.48 -7.07 -16.17
N ASN A 31 -6.97 -6.06 -15.45
CA ASN A 31 -6.16 -5.03 -14.83
C ASN A 31 -5.51 -5.58 -13.55
N ILE A 32 -4.20 -5.79 -13.58
CA ILE A 32 -3.44 -6.32 -12.45
C ILE A 32 -3.32 -5.29 -11.33
N GLY A 33 -3.20 -4.01 -11.67
CA GLY A 33 -3.11 -2.95 -10.66
C GLY A 33 -4.29 -2.94 -9.70
N HIS A 34 -5.53 -2.96 -10.20
CA HIS A 34 -6.73 -2.99 -9.37
C HIS A 34 -6.92 -4.34 -8.64
N ASN A 35 -6.44 -5.44 -9.22
CA ASN A 35 -6.40 -6.72 -8.52
C ASN A 35 -5.44 -6.69 -7.33
N ILE A 36 -4.22 -6.11 -7.48
CA ILE A 36 -3.27 -5.90 -6.39
C ILE A 36 -3.88 -4.98 -5.32
N GLU A 37 -4.45 -3.84 -5.72
CA GLU A 37 -5.06 -2.87 -4.82
C GLU A 37 -6.21 -3.50 -4.01
N THR A 38 -7.07 -4.29 -4.65
CA THR A 38 -8.15 -5.00 -3.96
C THR A 38 -7.62 -6.00 -2.93
N ALA A 39 -6.63 -6.80 -3.29
CA ALA A 39 -6.01 -7.75 -2.36
C ALA A 39 -5.36 -7.03 -1.17
N TRP A 40 -4.66 -5.92 -1.44
CA TRP A 40 -4.05 -5.07 -0.43
C TRP A 40 -5.08 -4.47 0.54
N MET A 41 -6.21 -3.93 0.03
CA MET A 41 -7.30 -3.42 0.87
C MET A 41 -7.92 -4.52 1.74
N MET A 42 -8.12 -5.74 1.21
CA MET A 42 -8.66 -6.86 1.98
C MET A 42 -7.73 -7.28 3.12
N LEU A 43 -6.42 -7.34 2.89
CA LEU A 43 -5.45 -7.65 3.94
C LEU A 43 -5.40 -6.55 5.01
N ARG A 44 -5.44 -5.27 4.64
CA ARG A 44 -5.52 -4.14 5.58
C ARG A 44 -6.77 -4.23 6.45
N TYR A 45 -7.92 -4.52 5.84
CA TYR A 45 -9.16 -4.71 6.60
C TYR A 45 -9.04 -5.87 7.59
N TRP A 46 -8.42 -6.97 7.18
CA TRP A 46 -8.14 -8.07 8.12
C TRP A 46 -7.19 -7.66 9.24
N PHE A 47 -6.11 -6.94 8.99
CA PHE A 47 -5.21 -6.46 10.04
C PHE A 47 -5.95 -5.63 11.10
N LEU A 48 -6.95 -4.86 10.68
CA LEU A 48 -7.77 -4.05 11.58
C LEU A 48 -8.81 -4.89 12.35
N THR A 49 -9.55 -5.78 11.66
CA THR A 49 -10.77 -6.42 12.18
C THR A 49 -10.59 -7.88 12.58
N SER A 50 -9.57 -8.56 12.06
CA SER A 50 -9.36 -10.01 12.15
C SER A 50 -10.41 -10.85 11.41
N ASP A 51 -11.07 -10.28 10.41
CA ASP A 51 -11.99 -11.00 9.55
C ASP A 51 -11.22 -11.96 8.63
N GLU A 52 -11.23 -13.25 8.96
CA GLU A 52 -10.54 -14.30 8.20
C GLU A 52 -11.08 -14.47 6.78
N GLY A 53 -12.33 -14.09 6.51
CA GLY A 53 -12.88 -14.07 5.15
C GLY A 53 -12.13 -13.10 4.25
N ASN A 54 -11.82 -11.89 4.74
CA ASN A 54 -11.03 -10.90 4.03
C ASN A 54 -9.56 -11.31 3.87
N LYS A 55 -8.97 -11.94 4.90
CA LYS A 55 -7.62 -12.53 4.79
C LYS A 55 -7.55 -13.54 3.65
N ASN A 56 -8.45 -14.52 3.67
CA ASN A 56 -8.47 -15.59 2.70
C ASN A 56 -8.70 -15.07 1.28
N ALA A 57 -9.59 -14.10 1.10
CA ALA A 57 -9.83 -13.46 -0.19
C ALA A 57 -8.58 -12.69 -0.67
N GLY A 58 -7.95 -11.88 0.18
CA GLY A 58 -6.72 -11.16 -0.14
C GLY A 58 -5.57 -12.09 -0.53
N LEU A 59 -5.36 -13.18 0.23
CA LEU A 59 -4.33 -14.19 -0.08
C LEU A 59 -4.63 -14.93 -1.40
N LYS A 60 -5.90 -15.28 -1.66
CA LYS A 60 -6.32 -15.99 -2.88
C LYS A 60 -6.08 -15.14 -4.13
N ILE A 61 -6.49 -13.87 -4.12
CA ILE A 61 -6.25 -12.93 -5.23
C ILE A 61 -4.74 -12.74 -5.43
N SER A 62 -3.96 -12.55 -4.36
CA SER A 62 -2.50 -12.38 -4.44
C SER A 62 -1.80 -13.60 -5.02
N ASP A 63 -2.19 -14.81 -4.62
CA ASP A 63 -1.65 -16.06 -5.17
C ASP A 63 -1.95 -16.19 -6.66
N LYS A 64 -3.16 -15.82 -7.10
CA LYS A 64 -3.54 -15.78 -8.51
C LYS A 64 -2.66 -14.81 -9.30
N ILE A 65 -2.46 -13.59 -8.80
CA ILE A 65 -1.61 -12.57 -9.41
C ILE A 65 -0.18 -13.10 -9.59
N LEU A 66 0.40 -13.70 -8.54
CA LEU A 66 1.79 -14.20 -8.60
C LEU A 66 1.94 -15.38 -9.56
N ARG A 67 0.97 -16.29 -9.63
CA ARG A 67 1.00 -17.42 -10.58
C ARG A 67 0.85 -17.01 -12.03
N SER A 68 0.25 -15.87 -12.32
CA SER A 68 0.11 -15.36 -13.69
C SER A 68 1.41 -14.80 -14.28
N GLY A 69 2.51 -14.77 -13.51
CA GLY A 69 3.82 -14.33 -13.99
C GLY A 69 3.96 -12.81 -14.16
N VAL A 70 3.03 -12.03 -13.62
CA VAL A 70 3.05 -10.56 -13.76
C VAL A 70 4.13 -9.88 -12.93
N PHE A 71 4.71 -10.53 -11.93
CA PHE A 71 5.98 -10.10 -11.34
C PHE A 71 7.09 -10.83 -12.09
N ASN A 72 7.69 -10.15 -13.05
CA ASN A 72 8.57 -10.77 -14.02
C ASN A 72 10.03 -10.87 -13.53
N GLU A 73 10.89 -11.44 -14.37
CA GLU A 73 12.32 -11.61 -14.12
C GLU A 73 13.12 -10.31 -13.98
N ASN A 74 12.59 -9.19 -14.51
CA ASN A 74 13.16 -7.85 -14.40
C ASN A 74 12.60 -7.06 -13.21
N ASP A 75 11.91 -7.71 -12.27
CA ASP A 75 11.33 -7.12 -11.05
C ASP A 75 10.17 -6.13 -11.29
N VAL A 76 9.57 -6.19 -12.50
CA VAL A 76 8.44 -5.36 -12.92
C VAL A 76 7.13 -6.04 -12.56
N TRP A 77 6.22 -5.33 -11.88
CA TRP A 77 4.82 -5.69 -11.74
C TRP A 77 4.07 -5.24 -12.99
N LEU A 78 3.78 -6.13 -13.91
CA LEU A 78 3.13 -5.83 -15.18
C LEU A 78 1.67 -5.41 -15.00
N ALA A 79 1.19 -4.50 -15.87
CA ALA A 79 -0.11 -3.84 -15.70
C ALA A 79 -1.29 -4.74 -16.00
N THR A 80 -1.14 -5.69 -16.93
CA THR A 80 -2.21 -6.58 -17.37
C THR A 80 -1.77 -8.03 -17.39
N ALA A 81 -2.73 -8.94 -17.39
CA ALA A 81 -2.54 -10.35 -17.70
C ALA A 81 -3.74 -10.86 -18.50
N GLY A 82 -3.55 -11.93 -19.28
CA GLY A 82 -4.65 -12.64 -19.90
C GLY A 82 -5.65 -13.13 -18.85
N ARG A 83 -6.94 -12.96 -19.10
CA ARG A 83 -8.01 -13.42 -18.18
C ARG A 83 -8.05 -14.92 -18.05
N THR A 84 -7.80 -15.64 -19.15
CA THR A 84 -7.85 -17.10 -19.24
C THR A 84 -6.45 -17.68 -19.37
N GLU A 85 -6.31 -18.98 -19.08
CA GLU A 85 -5.07 -19.71 -19.30
C GLU A 85 -4.60 -19.58 -20.77
N PRO A 86 -3.30 -19.34 -21.02
CA PRO A 86 -2.15 -19.38 -20.10
C PRO A 86 -1.83 -18.04 -19.37
N PHE A 87 -2.77 -17.15 -19.11
CA PHE A 87 -2.61 -15.89 -18.36
C PHE A 87 -1.44 -15.02 -18.85
N MET A 88 -1.31 -14.84 -20.15
CA MET A 88 -0.17 -14.10 -20.76
C MET A 88 -0.01 -12.72 -20.13
N PRO A 89 1.15 -12.43 -19.49
CA PRO A 89 1.41 -11.11 -18.92
C PRO A 89 1.53 -10.04 -19.99
N GLY A 90 1.15 -8.80 -19.63
CA GLY A 90 1.34 -7.62 -20.49
C GLY A 90 2.80 -7.24 -20.69
N SER A 91 3.04 -6.14 -21.40
CA SER A 91 4.38 -5.72 -21.81
C SER A 91 4.92 -4.47 -21.10
N ASP A 92 4.11 -3.83 -20.25
CA ASP A 92 4.46 -2.57 -19.58
C ASP A 92 3.78 -2.43 -18.21
N THR A 93 4.13 -1.37 -17.50
CA THR A 93 3.51 -1.02 -16.22
C THR A 93 3.54 0.48 -15.96
N TYR A 94 2.68 0.89 -15.04
CA TYR A 94 2.57 2.25 -14.55
C TYR A 94 3.16 2.38 -13.14
N TRP A 95 3.62 3.57 -12.77
CA TRP A 95 4.25 3.86 -11.47
C TRP A 95 3.39 3.40 -10.28
N TRP A 96 2.06 3.60 -10.35
CA TRP A 96 1.17 3.23 -9.25
C TRP A 96 1.03 1.72 -9.07
N ILE A 97 1.09 0.94 -10.15
CA ILE A 97 1.03 -0.53 -10.10
C ILE A 97 2.29 -1.09 -9.43
N GLN A 98 3.46 -0.58 -9.81
CA GLN A 98 4.72 -0.94 -9.14
C GLN A 98 4.69 -0.54 -7.65
N ALA A 99 4.12 0.62 -7.32
CA ALA A 99 3.94 1.07 -5.94
C ALA A 99 3.07 0.11 -5.13
N TYR A 100 1.89 -0.28 -5.66
CA TYR A 100 1.01 -1.25 -5.00
C TYR A 100 1.62 -2.65 -4.93
N GLY A 101 2.36 -3.08 -5.95
CA GLY A 101 3.12 -4.33 -5.93
C GLY A 101 4.13 -4.39 -4.79
N ASN A 102 4.80 -3.28 -4.50
CA ASN A 102 5.69 -3.17 -3.35
C ASN A 102 4.92 -3.21 -2.02
N MET A 103 3.83 -2.45 -1.90
CA MET A 103 3.02 -2.41 -0.68
C MET A 103 2.35 -3.76 -0.37
N ILE A 104 1.77 -4.44 -1.37
CA ILE A 104 1.16 -5.76 -1.18
C ILE A 104 2.19 -6.80 -0.74
N SER A 105 3.42 -6.74 -1.25
CA SER A 105 4.49 -7.65 -0.86
C SER A 105 4.77 -7.60 0.64
N LEU A 106 4.80 -6.41 1.25
CA LEU A 106 4.95 -6.25 2.71
C LEU A 106 3.72 -6.72 3.49
N CYS A 107 2.51 -6.49 2.95
CA CYS A 107 1.29 -7.02 3.56
C CYS A 107 1.25 -8.56 3.53
N LEU A 108 1.68 -9.18 2.43
CA LEU A 108 1.78 -10.64 2.31
C LEU A 108 2.85 -11.21 3.26
N TYR A 109 4.00 -10.54 3.39
CA TYR A 109 5.00 -10.91 4.39
C TYR A 109 4.40 -10.92 5.80
N LYS A 110 3.71 -9.84 6.19
CA LYS A 110 3.03 -9.73 7.49
C LYS A 110 1.94 -10.79 7.68
N ALA A 111 1.17 -11.11 6.63
CA ALA A 111 0.05 -12.03 6.70
C ALA A 111 0.46 -13.51 6.72
N ALA A 112 1.52 -13.86 5.98
CA ALA A 112 1.94 -15.25 5.77
C ALA A 112 3.21 -15.63 6.55
N GLY A 113 4.04 -14.67 6.96
CA GLY A 113 5.33 -14.92 7.61
C GLY A 113 6.36 -15.59 6.69
N ASP A 114 6.25 -15.41 5.36
CA ASP A 114 7.11 -16.06 4.37
C ASP A 114 8.05 -15.02 3.73
N ASP A 115 9.36 -15.24 3.92
CA ASP A 115 10.43 -14.32 3.47
C ASP A 115 10.46 -14.10 1.95
N LYS A 116 9.85 -14.97 1.15
CA LYS A 116 9.74 -14.77 -0.30
C LYS A 116 9.03 -13.45 -0.66
N TYR A 117 8.05 -13.03 0.16
CA TYR A 117 7.33 -11.77 -0.06
C TYR A 117 8.20 -10.55 0.28
N LEU A 118 9.08 -10.69 1.27
CA LEU A 118 10.08 -9.66 1.55
C LEU A 118 11.12 -9.56 0.43
N ASP A 119 11.46 -10.67 -0.23
CA ASP A 119 12.31 -10.66 -1.44
C ASP A 119 11.60 -9.96 -2.61
N TYR A 120 10.32 -10.23 -2.87
CA TYR A 120 9.55 -9.49 -3.89
C TYR A 120 9.56 -7.99 -3.62
N PHE A 121 9.36 -7.58 -2.36
CA PHE A 121 9.46 -6.18 -1.98
C PHE A 121 10.84 -5.59 -2.29
N LYS A 122 11.92 -6.26 -1.85
CA LYS A 122 13.30 -5.78 -2.05
C LYS A 122 13.66 -5.62 -3.52
N ARG A 123 13.22 -6.56 -4.35
CA ARG A 123 13.42 -6.54 -5.80
C ARG A 123 12.62 -5.40 -6.44
N GLY A 124 11.33 -5.33 -6.19
CA GLY A 124 10.46 -4.28 -6.72
C GLY A 124 10.84 -2.87 -6.24
N ALA A 125 11.36 -2.71 -5.01
CA ALA A 125 11.84 -1.43 -4.49
C ALA A 125 13.15 -0.98 -5.19
N ARG A 126 14.07 -1.90 -5.52
CA ARG A 126 15.24 -1.58 -6.33
C ARG A 126 14.87 -1.09 -7.72
N LEU A 127 13.90 -1.75 -8.36
CA LEU A 127 13.39 -1.32 -9.66
C LEU A 127 12.71 0.07 -9.55
N TRP A 128 11.87 0.27 -8.54
CA TRP A 128 11.27 1.59 -8.29
C TRP A 128 12.32 2.70 -8.26
N ASP A 129 13.36 2.49 -7.49
CA ASP A 129 14.43 3.48 -7.30
C ASP A 129 15.24 3.73 -8.58
N SER A 130 15.51 2.69 -9.38
CA SER A 130 16.33 2.77 -10.57
C SER A 130 15.58 3.19 -11.85
N ALA A 131 14.32 2.76 -12.02
CA ALA A 131 13.57 2.95 -13.26
C ALA A 131 12.50 4.06 -13.16
N PHE A 132 11.83 4.22 -12.00
CA PHE A 132 10.78 5.21 -11.86
C PHE A 132 11.27 6.56 -11.31
N VAL A 133 12.20 6.56 -10.34
CA VAL A 133 12.62 7.81 -9.68
C VAL A 133 13.48 8.66 -10.60
N ASP A 134 13.04 9.89 -10.91
CA ASP A 134 13.87 10.88 -11.61
C ASP A 134 14.78 11.60 -10.62
N ARG A 135 16.00 11.12 -10.48
CA ARG A 135 16.98 11.69 -9.56
C ARG A 135 17.47 13.10 -9.97
N ARG A 136 17.26 13.49 -11.24
CA ARG A 136 17.68 14.81 -11.73
C ARG A 136 16.68 15.90 -11.42
N HIS A 137 15.37 15.61 -11.58
CA HIS A 137 14.31 16.62 -11.48
C HIS A 137 13.27 16.29 -10.41
N GLY A 138 13.47 15.21 -9.65
CA GLY A 138 12.51 14.73 -8.65
C GLY A 138 11.28 14.07 -9.25
N ASP A 139 10.42 13.51 -8.36
CA ASP A 139 9.22 12.75 -8.71
C ASP A 139 9.54 11.46 -9.49
N THR A 140 8.52 10.78 -9.98
CA THR A 140 8.62 9.51 -10.71
C THR A 140 8.11 9.63 -12.13
N PHE A 141 8.66 8.82 -13.06
CA PHE A 141 8.13 8.68 -14.40
C PHE A 141 6.78 7.95 -14.40
N PHE A 142 6.02 8.08 -15.49
CA PHE A 142 4.66 7.55 -15.58
C PHE A 142 4.60 6.07 -15.92
N ARG A 143 5.42 5.61 -16.90
CA ARG A 143 5.33 4.26 -17.46
C ARG A 143 6.69 3.72 -17.87
N ILE A 144 6.90 2.42 -17.63
CA ILE A 144 8.08 1.65 -18.09
C ILE A 144 7.62 0.39 -18.84
N ASP A 145 8.50 -0.18 -19.66
CA ASP A 145 8.27 -1.50 -20.29
C ASP A 145 8.61 -2.65 -19.31
N SER A 146 8.37 -3.88 -19.77
CA SER A 146 8.67 -5.11 -19.02
C SER A 146 10.16 -5.35 -18.75
N ALA A 147 11.05 -4.62 -19.41
CA ALA A 147 12.49 -4.66 -19.17
C ALA A 147 12.98 -3.52 -18.25
N GLY A 148 12.08 -2.64 -17.78
CA GLY A 148 12.41 -1.50 -16.91
C GLY A 148 12.83 -0.24 -17.66
N ASN A 149 12.69 -0.15 -18.98
CA ASN A 149 13.01 1.05 -19.76
C ASN A 149 11.86 2.05 -19.69
N VAL A 150 12.17 3.34 -19.52
CA VAL A 150 11.18 4.41 -19.42
C VAL A 150 10.51 4.66 -20.77
N LEU A 151 9.20 4.42 -20.83
CA LEU A 151 8.37 4.68 -22.00
C LEU A 151 7.73 6.08 -21.95
N ASP A 152 7.34 6.54 -20.76
CA ASP A 152 6.69 7.84 -20.58
C ASP A 152 7.24 8.56 -19.35
N ARG A 153 7.78 9.78 -19.57
CA ARG A 153 8.41 10.62 -18.54
C ARG A 153 7.46 11.63 -17.90
N THR A 154 6.17 11.57 -18.21
CA THR A 154 5.16 12.47 -17.64
C THR A 154 5.15 12.35 -16.12
N LYS A 155 5.14 13.49 -15.41
CA LYS A 155 5.16 13.54 -13.94
C LYS A 155 3.86 14.02 -13.31
N ALA A 156 3.06 14.75 -14.08
CA ALA A 156 1.74 15.21 -13.65
C ALA A 156 0.79 15.28 -14.84
N GLY A 157 -0.48 14.97 -14.62
CA GLY A 157 -1.49 14.97 -15.67
C GLY A 157 -2.85 14.51 -15.15
N ARG A 158 -3.78 14.25 -16.07
CA ARG A 158 -5.13 13.82 -15.73
C ARG A 158 -5.16 12.55 -14.85
N PHE A 159 -4.22 11.62 -15.07
CA PHE A 159 -4.17 10.31 -14.41
C PHE A 159 -2.96 10.13 -13.49
N LYS A 160 -2.13 11.17 -13.34
CA LYS A 160 -0.94 11.11 -12.48
C LYS A 160 -0.87 12.30 -11.56
N SER A 161 -0.78 12.03 -10.28
CA SER A 161 -0.50 12.98 -9.21
C SER A 161 0.54 12.39 -8.26
N SER A 162 0.94 13.16 -7.25
CA SER A 162 1.84 12.69 -6.19
C SER A 162 1.20 11.73 -5.19
N TYR A 163 -0.12 11.47 -5.27
CA TYR A 163 -0.85 10.65 -4.30
C TYR A 163 -0.20 9.28 -4.08
N HIS A 164 -0.10 8.45 -5.13
CA HIS A 164 0.47 7.11 -5.01
C HIS A 164 1.96 7.11 -4.63
N ASN A 165 2.73 8.14 -5.01
CA ASN A 165 4.12 8.28 -4.59
C ASN A 165 4.23 8.49 -3.09
N MET A 166 3.40 9.41 -2.55
CA MET A 166 3.38 9.72 -1.11
C MET A 166 2.88 8.54 -0.29
N GLU A 167 1.82 7.89 -0.75
CA GLU A 167 1.27 6.69 -0.13
C GLU A 167 2.31 5.55 -0.09
N HIS A 168 2.94 5.25 -1.23
CA HIS A 168 4.01 4.26 -1.34
C HIS A 168 5.17 4.55 -0.38
N CYS A 169 5.67 5.80 -0.35
CA CYS A 169 6.79 6.15 0.52
C CYS A 169 6.41 6.05 2.00
N LEU A 170 5.26 6.60 2.38
CA LEU A 170 4.80 6.60 3.77
C LEU A 170 4.50 5.19 4.27
N LEU A 171 3.69 4.43 3.53
CA LEU A 171 3.27 3.11 3.99
C LEU A 171 4.44 2.11 4.00
N ASN A 172 5.31 2.12 3.00
CA ASN A 172 6.49 1.25 3.03
C ASN A 172 7.44 1.61 4.17
N TYR A 173 7.63 2.90 4.48
CA TYR A 173 8.40 3.32 5.64
C TYR A 173 7.81 2.76 6.95
N LEU A 174 6.49 2.86 7.12
CA LEU A 174 5.81 2.35 8.29
C LEU A 174 5.86 0.82 8.38
N TYR A 175 5.55 0.13 7.28
CA TYR A 175 5.55 -1.33 7.21
C TYR A 175 6.94 -1.93 7.48
N LEU A 176 7.99 -1.35 6.88
CA LEU A 176 9.36 -1.81 7.10
C LEU A 176 9.77 -1.67 8.56
N ASN A 177 9.55 -0.50 9.17
CA ASN A 177 9.96 -0.29 10.55
C ASN A 177 9.09 -1.11 11.52
N LEU A 178 7.76 -1.02 11.40
CA LEU A 178 6.85 -1.61 12.37
C LEU A 178 6.67 -3.13 12.23
N TRP A 179 6.86 -3.69 11.02
CA TRP A 179 6.60 -5.12 10.76
C TRP A 179 7.85 -5.95 10.47
N VAL A 180 8.86 -5.36 9.82
CA VAL A 180 10.07 -6.09 9.40
C VAL A 180 11.20 -5.88 10.38
N ASN A 181 11.55 -4.61 10.67
CA ASN A 181 12.66 -4.28 11.55
C ASN A 181 12.30 -4.33 13.04
N CYS A 182 10.99 -4.29 13.36
CA CYS A 182 10.50 -4.16 14.73
C CYS A 182 11.05 -2.91 15.45
N GLU A 183 11.23 -1.83 14.71
CA GLU A 183 11.72 -0.55 15.21
C GLU A 183 10.56 0.43 15.38
N PRO A 184 10.57 1.27 16.43
CA PRO A 184 9.55 2.27 16.63
C PRO A 184 9.64 3.38 15.56
N VAL A 185 8.48 3.96 15.24
CA VAL A 185 8.35 5.09 14.31
C VAL A 185 7.90 6.33 15.07
N ILE A 186 8.53 7.46 14.81
CA ILE A 186 8.12 8.75 15.39
C ILE A 186 7.36 9.55 14.34
N MET A 187 6.07 9.82 14.63
CA MET A 187 5.22 10.69 13.84
C MET A 187 5.21 12.10 14.44
N HIS A 188 5.33 13.11 13.60
CA HIS A 188 5.38 14.52 14.00
C HIS A 188 4.12 15.25 13.57
N PHE A 189 3.40 15.82 14.54
CA PHE A 189 2.18 16.57 14.29
C PHE A 189 2.36 18.03 14.71
N ARG A 190 1.77 18.94 13.92
CA ARG A 190 1.59 20.34 14.27
C ARG A 190 0.12 20.59 14.50
N ILE A 191 -0.24 21.02 15.70
CA ILE A 191 -1.60 21.31 16.11
C ILE A 191 -1.79 22.83 16.17
N SER A 192 -2.73 23.35 15.38
CA SER A 192 -3.03 24.80 15.35
C SER A 192 -3.77 25.25 16.60
N SER A 193 -4.78 24.48 17.01
CA SER A 193 -5.49 24.66 18.27
C SER A 193 -6.21 23.37 18.65
N SER A 194 -6.42 23.16 19.94
CA SER A 194 -7.25 22.08 20.47
C SER A 194 -7.96 22.55 21.74
N GLU A 195 -9.11 21.91 22.05
CA GLU A 195 -9.79 22.00 23.34
C GLU A 195 -9.30 20.90 24.29
N ALA A 196 -9.50 21.10 25.59
CA ALA A 196 -9.13 20.08 26.58
C ALA A 196 -9.95 18.81 26.38
N GLY A 197 -9.27 17.66 26.25
CA GLY A 197 -9.91 16.37 26.06
C GLY A 197 -10.23 16.01 24.61
N GLU A 198 -9.95 16.89 23.64
CA GLU A 198 -9.99 16.55 22.22
C GLU A 198 -8.99 15.42 21.90
N THR A 199 -9.32 14.58 20.94
CA THR A 199 -8.56 13.35 20.67
C THR A 199 -7.91 13.39 19.31
N LEU A 200 -6.61 13.09 19.24
CA LEU A 200 -5.85 12.85 18.01
C LEU A 200 -5.65 11.33 17.81
N TYR A 201 -6.01 10.83 16.65
CA TYR A 201 -5.76 9.46 16.22
C TYR A 201 -4.56 9.41 15.25
N PRO A 202 -3.33 9.21 15.74
CA PRO A 202 -2.14 9.40 14.94
C PRO A 202 -1.63 8.15 14.22
N VAL A 203 -2.32 7.00 14.36
CA VAL A 203 -1.87 5.74 13.76
C VAL A 203 -2.34 5.68 12.30
N PRO A 204 -1.44 5.80 11.31
CA PRO A 204 -1.80 5.96 9.91
C PRO A 204 -1.89 4.64 9.13
N ILE A 205 -1.89 3.50 9.82
CA ILE A 205 -2.02 2.17 9.22
C ILE A 205 -3.08 1.34 9.94
N GLU A 206 -3.73 0.46 9.20
CA GLU A 206 -4.76 -0.43 9.70
C GLU A 206 -4.12 -1.71 10.29
N ASP A 207 -3.48 -1.58 11.42
CA ASP A 207 -2.99 -2.73 12.20
C ASP A 207 -3.31 -2.53 13.68
N ARG A 208 -4.22 -3.35 14.21
CA ARG A 208 -4.63 -3.32 15.61
C ARG A 208 -3.50 -3.64 16.62
N ASN A 209 -2.38 -4.18 16.14
CA ASN A 209 -1.21 -4.46 16.99
C ASN A 209 -0.27 -3.25 17.06
N VAL A 210 -0.39 -2.28 16.15
CA VAL A 210 0.34 -1.01 16.24
C VAL A 210 -0.32 -0.13 17.28
N ARG A 211 0.48 0.38 18.19
CA ARG A 211 0.00 1.22 19.28
C ARG A 211 0.95 2.37 19.57
N ILE A 212 0.41 3.40 20.19
CA ILE A 212 1.18 4.52 20.71
C ILE A 212 1.88 4.06 21.98
N VAL A 213 3.20 4.11 22.00
CA VAL A 213 4.01 3.81 23.19
C VAL A 213 4.42 5.08 23.92
N LYS A 214 4.47 6.21 23.22
CA LYS A 214 4.82 7.51 23.81
C LYS A 214 4.24 8.65 22.99
N ALA A 215 3.77 9.70 23.67
CA ALA A 215 3.40 10.97 23.05
C ALA A 215 3.96 12.14 23.89
N ILE A 216 4.65 13.06 23.28
CA ILE A 216 5.31 14.20 23.95
C ILE A 216 5.09 15.51 23.21
N ASN A 217 5.08 16.62 23.96
CA ASN A 217 5.21 17.96 23.39
C ASN A 217 6.69 18.37 23.44
N PRO A 218 7.42 18.38 22.29
CA PRO A 218 8.85 18.69 22.26
C PRO A 218 9.19 20.17 22.57
N LEU A 219 8.18 21.06 22.51
CA LEU A 219 8.37 22.48 22.82
C LEU A 219 8.19 22.80 24.31
N LYS A 220 7.80 21.82 25.14
CA LYS A 220 7.57 21.95 26.57
C LYS A 220 8.38 20.91 27.35
N GLU A 221 9.70 20.96 27.26
CA GLU A 221 10.59 20.03 27.98
C GLU A 221 10.21 18.55 27.83
N ASN A 222 9.72 18.17 26.62
CA ASN A 222 9.23 16.83 26.32
C ASN A 222 8.07 16.36 27.26
N LYS A 223 7.22 17.27 27.67
CA LYS A 223 6.05 16.95 28.51
C LYS A 223 5.24 15.80 27.87
N SER A 224 5.07 14.70 28.63
CA SER A 224 4.27 13.58 28.22
C SER A 224 2.79 13.95 28.13
N LEU A 225 2.10 13.40 27.12
CA LEU A 225 0.67 13.52 26.91
C LEU A 225 0.00 12.18 27.25
N ASN A 226 -1.25 12.24 27.69
CA ASN A 226 -2.03 11.03 27.96
C ASN A 226 -2.36 10.30 26.64
N THR A 227 -2.28 8.97 26.64
CA THR A 227 -2.64 8.11 25.51
C THR A 227 -3.31 6.84 26.01
N ASP A 228 -4.24 6.31 25.21
CA ASP A 228 -4.88 5.00 25.44
C ASP A 228 -4.29 3.89 24.54
N GLY A 229 -3.17 4.17 23.86
CA GLY A 229 -2.52 3.25 22.91
C GLY A 229 -2.97 3.39 21.46
N GLN A 230 -4.10 4.02 21.19
CA GLN A 230 -4.60 4.33 19.84
C GLN A 230 -4.80 5.82 19.61
N ALA A 231 -5.01 6.57 20.68
CA ALA A 231 -5.28 8.01 20.63
C ALA A 231 -4.41 8.79 21.62
N VAL A 232 -4.19 10.06 21.32
CA VAL A 232 -3.55 11.03 22.22
C VAL A 232 -4.60 12.03 22.68
N ILE A 233 -4.73 12.22 23.98
CA ILE A 233 -5.62 13.24 24.58
C ILE A 233 -4.91 14.60 24.53
N LEU A 234 -5.53 15.55 23.84
CA LEU A 234 -4.95 16.86 23.59
C LEU A 234 -5.21 17.83 24.75
N PRO A 235 -4.25 18.69 25.11
CA PRO A 235 -4.46 19.82 26.04
C PRO A 235 -5.20 20.97 25.34
N ALA A 236 -5.83 21.86 26.13
CA ALA A 236 -6.34 23.14 25.63
C ALA A 236 -5.18 24.09 25.32
N GLU A 237 -4.72 24.09 24.06
CA GLU A 237 -3.52 24.81 23.65
C GLU A 237 -3.57 25.21 22.19
N LYS A 238 -2.74 26.22 21.81
CA LYS A 238 -2.60 26.70 20.43
C LYS A 238 -1.14 26.60 19.96
N ASN A 239 -0.95 26.32 18.66
CA ASN A 239 0.35 26.34 17.97
C ASN A 239 1.44 25.49 18.64
N TYR A 240 1.14 24.25 18.93
CA TYR A 240 2.08 23.32 19.53
C TYR A 240 2.42 22.14 18.64
N ARG A 241 3.40 21.34 19.06
CA ARG A 241 3.84 20.15 18.34
C ARG A 241 3.64 18.92 19.23
N ILE A 242 3.41 17.78 18.56
CA ILE A 242 3.38 16.48 19.21
C ILE A 242 4.27 15.53 18.44
N ASN A 243 5.14 14.81 19.13
CA ASN A 243 5.84 13.65 18.63
C ASN A 243 5.16 12.42 19.22
N VAL A 244 4.71 11.52 18.35
CA VAL A 244 4.04 10.27 18.74
C VAL A 244 4.91 9.11 18.29
N GLU A 245 5.33 8.29 19.21
CA GLU A 245 6.10 7.08 18.98
C GLU A 245 5.15 5.88 18.87
N LEU A 246 5.23 5.18 17.76
CA LEU A 246 4.44 3.99 17.42
C LEU A 246 5.31 2.75 17.47
N ALA A 247 4.78 1.63 17.97
CA ALA A 247 5.41 0.32 17.89
C ALA A 247 4.41 -0.73 17.39
N GLY A 248 4.86 -1.69 16.58
CA GLY A 248 4.01 -2.67 15.90
C GLY A 248 4.35 -4.14 16.16
N CYS A 249 5.58 -4.47 16.57
CA CYS A 249 5.94 -5.82 17.00
C CYS A 249 5.60 -6.01 18.49
N ARG A 250 5.10 -7.20 18.84
CA ARG A 250 5.06 -7.62 20.24
C ARG A 250 6.44 -8.10 20.65
N GLU A 251 6.87 -7.69 21.83
CA GLU A 251 7.94 -8.38 22.55
C GLU A 251 7.57 -9.84 22.81
#